data_b0da4d54bfb4ef8607bb19099b0f3366
#
_entry.id   b0da4d54bfb4ef8607bb19099b0f3366
#
_cell.length_a   1.000
_cell.length_b   1.000
_cell.length_c   1.000
_cell.angle_alpha   90.00
_cell.angle_beta   90.00
_cell.angle_gamma   90.00
#
_symmetry.space_group_name_H-M   'P 1'
#
loop_
_entity.id
_entity.type
_entity.pdbx_description
1 polymer ?
#
loop_
_entity_poly.entity_id
_entity_poly.type
_entity_poly.pdbx_seq_one_letter_code
_entity_poly.pdbx_strand_id
1 'polypeptide(L)'
;MQEVFPGGTRRAAGPAGSDVVAMPKTVLIVEDNELNMKLFNDLLEAHGYTTIQTNSGVEAVELARRHRPNLILMDIQLPEVSGLEVTQWLKDDEELRSIPIVAITAFAMKGDEEKIRQGGCEAYLSKPISVVKFLETVRNYVSEG
;
A
#
# COMPACT_ATOMS: atom_id res chain seq x y z
N MET A 1 -15.04 14.66 6.61
CA MET A 1 -15.34 13.80 6.34
C MET A 1 -15.39 13.25 6.03
N GLN A 2 -15.30 13.62 5.88
CA GLN A 2 -15.66 12.85 5.51
C GLN A 2 -15.96 12.52 5.24
N GLU A 3 -16.16 12.85 5.02
CA GLU A 3 -16.89 12.12 4.78
C GLU A 3 -17.29 11.71 4.38
N VAL A 4 -17.55 12.47 4.39
CA VAL A 4 -18.39 11.69 4.02
C VAL A 4 -18.93 11.59 3.96
N PHE A 5 -19.37 12.14 3.75
CA PHE A 5 -20.39 11.47 3.65
C PHE A 5 -20.89 11.52 3.42
N PRO A 6 -21.10 12.10 3.33
CA PRO A 6 -21.97 11.61 3.23
C PRO A 6 -22.17 11.15 3.21
N GLY A 7 -22.22 11.83 3.47
CA GLY A 7 -22.66 10.87 3.41
C GLY A 7 -22.54 10.45 3.82
N GLY A 8 -22.61 10.99 4.17
CA GLY A 8 -22.86 10.05 4.36
C GLY A 8 -22.81 9.78 4.97
N THR A 9 -22.93 10.00 5.34
CA THR A 9 -23.31 9.13 5.75
C THR A 9 -23.47 8.77 6.46
N ARG A 10 -23.76 9.10 6.81
CA ARG A 10 -24.25 8.28 7.31
C ARG A 10 -24.65 7.72 7.78
N ARG A 11 -24.91 7.79 8.08
CA ARG A 11 -25.55 6.84 8.44
C ARG A 11 -26.03 6.10 8.91
N ALA A 12 -26.26 6.15 8.99
CA ALA A 12 -26.76 5.11 9.28
C ALA A 12 -27.25 4.38 9.53
N ALA A 13 -27.55 4.29 9.56
CA ALA A 13 -27.88 3.25 9.63
C ALA A 13 -28.20 2.61 9.77
N GLY A 14 -28.21 2.57 9.72
CA GLY A 14 -28.41 1.60 9.56
C GLY A 14 -28.55 1.04 9.82
N PRO A 15 -29.14 1.05 9.84
CA PRO A 15 -29.12 0.24 9.75
C PRO A 15 -29.13 -0.30 9.56
N ALA A 16 -29.39 -0.34 9.42
CA ALA A 16 -29.08 -0.94 9.06
C ALA A 16 -28.94 -1.19 8.57
N GLY A 17 -28.92 -1.20 8.34
CA GLY A 17 -28.47 -1.49 7.71
C GLY A 17 -28.03 -1.13 7.32
N SER A 18 -28.24 -0.83 7.14
CA SER A 18 -27.56 -0.63 6.72
C SER A 18 -26.70 -0.56 6.99
N ASP A 19 -26.94 -0.70 7.28
CA ASP A 19 -25.75 -0.81 7.52
C ASP A 19 -24.81 -1.28 6.63
N VAL A 20 -24.63 -0.66 5.66
CA VAL A 20 -23.54 -0.98 4.80
C VAL A 20 -22.29 -0.52 5.48
N VAL A 21 -21.64 -1.48 6.09
CA VAL A 21 -20.36 -1.18 6.67
C VAL A 21 -19.36 -1.18 5.52
N ALA A 22 -18.69 -0.07 5.32
CA ALA A 22 -17.65 -0.01 4.31
C ALA A 22 -16.58 -1.03 4.66
N MET A 23 -16.19 -1.85 3.69
CA MET A 23 -15.12 -2.82 3.90
C MET A 23 -13.84 -2.07 4.20
N PRO A 24 -13.06 -2.52 5.19
CA PRO A 24 -11.77 -1.90 5.45
C PRO A 24 -10.88 -2.00 4.23
N LYS A 25 -10.12 -0.97 3.99
CA LYS A 25 -9.14 -1.00 2.90
C LYS A 25 -7.98 -1.90 3.30
N THR A 26 -7.46 -2.62 2.34
CA THR A 26 -6.39 -3.59 2.56
C THR A 26 -5.09 -3.10 1.96
N VAL A 27 -4.02 -3.19 2.73
CA VAL A 27 -2.68 -2.78 2.29
C VAL A 27 -1.76 -3.99 2.37
N LEU A 28 -1.10 -4.30 1.27
CA LEU A 28 -0.08 -5.34 1.24
C LEU A 28 1.26 -4.68 1.51
N ILE A 29 1.98 -5.18 2.51
CA ILE A 29 3.28 -4.65 2.88
C ILE A 29 4.35 -5.68 2.49
N VAL A 30 5.26 -5.28 1.62
CA VAL A 30 6.37 -6.12 1.19
C VAL A 30 7.63 -5.49 1.79
N GLU A 31 8.13 -6.06 2.87
CA GLU A 31 9.20 -5.47 3.64
C GLU A 31 10.02 -6.57 4.32
N ASP A 32 11.31 -6.51 4.17
CA ASP A 32 12.25 -7.51 4.65
C ASP A 32 12.69 -7.25 6.09
N ASN A 33 12.75 -5.99 6.49
CA ASN A 33 13.18 -5.62 7.83
C ASN A 33 12.03 -5.74 8.82
N GLU A 34 12.24 -6.55 9.86
CA GLU A 34 11.17 -6.84 10.82
C GLU A 34 10.70 -5.62 11.59
N LEU A 35 11.62 -4.72 11.93
CA LEU A 35 11.25 -3.52 12.66
C LEU A 35 10.40 -2.58 11.80
N ASN A 36 10.79 -2.45 10.54
CA ASN A 36 10.01 -1.63 9.62
C ASN A 36 8.64 -2.24 9.36
N MET A 37 8.59 -3.57 9.21
CA MET A 37 7.32 -4.25 9.02
C MET A 37 6.39 -4.00 10.19
N LYS A 38 6.92 -4.12 11.41
CA LYS A 38 6.11 -3.89 12.60
C LYS A 38 5.62 -2.45 12.66
N LEU A 39 6.48 -1.50 12.35
CA LEU A 39 6.11 -0.09 12.35
C LEU A 39 4.98 0.18 11.36
N PHE A 40 5.15 -0.27 10.12
CA PHE A 40 4.15 -0.03 9.08
C PHE A 40 2.83 -0.70 9.45
N ASN A 41 2.91 -1.93 9.90
CA ASN A 41 1.72 -2.68 10.26
C ASN A 41 0.95 -2.00 11.40
N ASP A 42 1.66 -1.61 12.45
CA ASP A 42 1.03 -1.01 13.62
C ASP A 42 0.38 0.32 13.25
N LEU A 43 1.05 1.12 12.43
CA LEU A 43 0.49 2.39 11.99
C LEU A 43 -0.79 2.20 11.17
N LEU A 44 -0.76 1.23 10.28
CA LEU A 44 -1.91 0.98 9.42
C LEU A 44 -3.08 0.42 10.19
N GLU A 45 -2.82 -0.53 11.07
CA GLU A 45 -3.91 -1.09 11.88
C GLU A 45 -4.53 -0.06 12.81
N ALA A 46 -3.70 0.82 13.36
CA ALA A 46 -4.20 1.87 14.23
C ALA A 46 -5.14 2.84 13.49
N HIS A 47 -5.02 2.89 12.18
CA HIS A 47 -5.85 3.77 11.35
C HIS A 47 -6.93 3.02 10.60
N GLY A 48 -7.20 1.79 10.99
CA GLY A 48 -8.36 1.05 10.48
C GLY A 48 -8.12 0.26 9.20
N TYR A 49 -6.88 0.14 8.77
CA TYR A 49 -6.57 -0.66 7.56
C TYR A 49 -6.36 -2.12 7.91
N THR A 50 -6.72 -2.99 6.99
CA THR A 50 -6.38 -4.40 7.07
C THR A 50 -5.03 -4.57 6.39
N THR A 51 -4.15 -5.36 6.98
CA THR A 51 -2.80 -5.52 6.44
C THR A 51 -2.52 -6.97 6.06
N ILE A 52 -1.71 -7.12 5.01
CA ILE A 52 -1.16 -8.41 4.61
C ILE A 52 0.34 -8.20 4.55
N GLN A 53 1.10 -9.11 5.11
CA GLN A 53 2.54 -8.95 5.26
C GLN A 53 3.30 -10.04 4.54
N THR A 54 4.37 -9.66 3.86
CA THR A 54 5.31 -10.62 3.33
C THR A 54 6.71 -10.01 3.27
N ASN A 55 7.74 -10.84 3.40
CA ASN A 55 9.10 -10.40 3.19
C ASN A 55 9.67 -10.92 1.87
N SER A 56 8.82 -11.53 1.05
CA SER A 56 9.23 -12.13 -0.22
C SER A 56 8.57 -11.43 -1.38
N GLY A 57 9.40 -10.94 -2.31
CA GLY A 57 8.88 -10.29 -3.51
C GLY A 57 8.11 -11.24 -4.40
N VAL A 58 8.55 -12.50 -4.45
CA VAL A 58 7.87 -13.51 -5.25
C VAL A 58 6.48 -13.78 -4.68
N GLU A 59 6.41 -13.93 -3.36
CA GLU A 59 5.14 -14.18 -2.69
C GLU A 59 4.18 -13.01 -2.83
N ALA A 60 4.74 -11.79 -2.96
CA ALA A 60 3.92 -10.59 -3.06
C ALA A 60 2.97 -10.63 -4.24
N VAL A 61 3.44 -11.16 -5.37
CA VAL A 61 2.60 -11.25 -6.57
C VAL A 61 1.41 -12.18 -6.31
N GLU A 62 1.67 -13.30 -5.67
CA GLU A 62 0.62 -14.26 -5.38
C GLU A 62 -0.39 -13.71 -4.39
N LEU A 63 0.10 -13.04 -3.35
CA LEU A 63 -0.77 -12.41 -2.36
C LEU A 63 -1.61 -11.31 -2.98
N ALA A 64 -1.03 -10.52 -3.88
CA ALA A 64 -1.77 -9.47 -4.56
C ALA A 64 -2.88 -10.08 -5.41
N ARG A 65 -2.60 -11.20 -6.07
CA ARG A 65 -3.59 -11.86 -6.90
C ARG A 65 -4.73 -12.43 -6.05
N ARG A 66 -4.38 -12.99 -4.90
CA ARG A 66 -5.36 -13.62 -4.02
C ARG A 66 -6.23 -12.61 -3.30
N HIS A 67 -5.63 -11.54 -2.80
CA HIS A 67 -6.31 -10.61 -1.91
C HIS A 67 -6.74 -9.30 -2.55
N ARG A 68 -6.18 -8.96 -3.72
CA ARG A 68 -6.51 -7.73 -4.43
C ARG A 68 -6.47 -6.52 -3.49
N PRO A 69 -5.30 -6.21 -2.92
CA PRO A 69 -5.22 -5.09 -1.98
C PRO A 69 -5.48 -3.77 -2.66
N ASN A 70 -5.81 -2.77 -1.86
CA ASN A 70 -6.07 -1.43 -2.36
C ASN A 70 -4.78 -0.64 -2.57
N LEU A 71 -3.70 -1.11 -1.97
CA LEU A 71 -2.41 -0.45 -2.04
C LEU A 71 -1.32 -1.46 -1.73
N ILE A 72 -0.18 -1.35 -2.40
CA ILE A 72 1.01 -2.15 -2.09
C ILE A 72 2.12 -1.21 -1.67
N LEU A 73 2.70 -1.47 -0.50
CA LEU A 73 3.89 -0.79 -0.04
C LEU A 73 5.06 -1.70 -0.35
N MET A 74 5.96 -1.26 -1.22
CA MET A 74 7.01 -2.11 -1.78
C MET A 74 8.39 -1.61 -1.39
N ASP A 75 9.09 -2.38 -0.55
CA ASP A 75 10.49 -2.09 -0.27
C ASP A 75 11.29 -2.41 -1.52
N ILE A 76 12.06 -1.42 -1.98
CA ILE A 76 12.88 -1.60 -3.18
C ILE A 76 14.03 -2.56 -2.92
N GLN A 77 14.50 -2.61 -1.67
CA GLN A 77 15.70 -3.35 -1.31
C GLN A 77 15.38 -4.69 -0.66
N LEU A 78 14.79 -5.58 -1.45
CA LEU A 78 14.51 -6.93 -0.98
C LEU A 78 15.73 -7.81 -1.25
N PRO A 79 15.93 -8.87 -0.45
CA PRO A 79 17.17 -9.66 -0.54
C PRO A 79 17.32 -10.48 -1.80
N GLU A 80 16.26 -11.03 -2.33
CA GLU A 80 16.38 -11.96 -3.46
C GLU A 80 16.06 -11.33 -4.80
N VAL A 81 15.15 -10.39 -4.80
CA VAL A 81 14.71 -9.73 -6.02
C VAL A 81 14.40 -8.29 -5.67
N SER A 82 14.78 -7.39 -6.55
CA SER A 82 14.52 -5.96 -6.33
C SER A 82 13.03 -5.69 -6.30
N GLY A 83 12.61 -4.79 -5.42
CA GLY A 83 11.22 -4.35 -5.40
C GLY A 83 10.78 -3.74 -6.72
N LEU A 84 11.73 -3.17 -7.48
CA LEU A 84 11.41 -2.64 -8.81
C LEU A 84 11.07 -3.76 -9.79
N GLU A 85 11.74 -4.89 -9.69
CA GLU A 85 11.40 -6.04 -10.52
C GLU A 85 10.02 -6.57 -10.18
N VAL A 86 9.73 -6.66 -8.90
CA VAL A 86 8.41 -7.12 -8.45
C VAL A 86 7.33 -6.16 -8.94
N THR A 87 7.60 -4.86 -8.87
CA THR A 87 6.69 -3.84 -9.37
C THR A 87 6.41 -4.05 -10.85
N GLN A 88 7.46 -4.36 -11.61
CA GLN A 88 7.31 -4.61 -13.04
C GLN A 88 6.40 -5.82 -13.29
N TRP A 89 6.61 -6.89 -12.54
CA TRP A 89 5.75 -8.08 -12.67
C TRP A 89 4.29 -7.74 -12.38
N LEU A 90 4.04 -6.93 -11.36
CA LEU A 90 2.68 -6.53 -11.00
C LEU A 90 2.06 -5.63 -12.08
N LYS A 91 2.84 -4.72 -12.63
CA LYS A 91 2.34 -3.80 -13.65
C LYS A 91 2.15 -4.48 -15.01
N ASP A 92 2.85 -5.58 -15.24
CA ASP A 92 2.68 -6.35 -16.45
C ASP A 92 1.43 -7.24 -16.41
N ASP A 93 0.89 -7.46 -15.23
CA ASP A 93 -0.29 -8.31 -15.06
C ASP A 93 -1.55 -7.46 -15.21
N GLU A 94 -2.40 -7.84 -16.16
CA GLU A 94 -3.60 -7.06 -16.47
C GLU A 94 -4.53 -6.91 -15.28
N GLU A 95 -4.57 -7.90 -14.40
CA GLU A 95 -5.46 -7.86 -13.24
C GLU A 95 -4.89 -7.06 -12.08
N LEU A 96 -3.57 -6.89 -12.04
CA LEU A 96 -2.91 -6.27 -10.89
C LEU A 96 -2.38 -4.88 -11.17
N ARG A 97 -2.27 -4.50 -12.44
CA ARG A 97 -1.63 -3.24 -12.81
C ARG A 97 -2.33 -2.00 -12.27
N SER A 98 -3.60 -2.11 -11.96
CA SER A 98 -4.35 -0.95 -11.44
C SER A 98 -4.13 -0.71 -9.95
N ILE A 99 -3.52 -1.67 -9.25
CA ILE A 99 -3.27 -1.50 -7.82
C ILE A 99 -2.10 -0.54 -7.65
N PRO A 100 -2.29 0.57 -6.92
CA PRO A 100 -1.19 1.53 -6.74
C PRO A 100 -0.08 0.92 -5.89
N ILE A 101 1.16 1.26 -6.27
CA ILE A 101 2.35 0.78 -5.58
C ILE A 101 3.15 1.98 -5.12
N VAL A 102 3.41 2.04 -3.82
CA VAL A 102 4.26 3.08 -3.25
C VAL A 102 5.57 2.43 -2.84
N ALA A 103 6.66 2.89 -3.42
CA ALA A 103 7.97 2.35 -3.13
C ALA A 103 8.49 2.88 -1.80
N ILE A 104 9.22 2.06 -1.08
CA ILE A 104 9.86 2.49 0.16
C ILE A 104 11.35 2.21 -0.03
N THR A 105 12.19 3.21 0.17
CA THR A 105 13.60 3.09 -0.17
C THR A 105 14.47 3.90 0.79
N ALA A 106 15.64 3.35 1.10
CA ALA A 106 16.66 4.08 1.85
C ALA A 106 17.49 4.97 0.93
N PHE A 107 17.38 4.76 -0.38
CA PHE A 107 18.18 5.49 -1.37
C PHE A 107 17.27 6.31 -2.27
N ALA A 108 16.93 7.51 -1.81
CA ALA A 108 16.07 8.42 -2.58
C ALA A 108 16.91 9.50 -3.23
N MET A 109 17.94 9.11 -3.95
CA MET A 109 18.74 10.07 -4.69
C MET A 109 18.03 10.39 -6.00
N LYS A 110 18.44 11.50 -6.59
CA LYS A 110 17.75 12.03 -7.76
C LYS A 110 17.59 11.01 -8.89
N GLY A 111 18.63 10.23 -9.14
CA GLY A 111 18.56 9.21 -10.18
C GLY A 111 17.64 8.06 -9.84
N ASP A 112 17.47 7.79 -8.54
CA ASP A 112 16.63 6.68 -8.10
C ASP A 112 15.16 7.00 -8.20
N GLU A 113 14.77 8.27 -7.98
CA GLU A 113 13.38 8.67 -8.15
C GLU A 113 12.88 8.37 -9.55
N GLU A 114 13.72 8.67 -10.53
CA GLU A 114 13.38 8.46 -11.92
C GLU A 114 13.17 6.96 -12.19
N LYS A 115 14.08 6.14 -11.70
CA LYS A 115 13.97 4.69 -11.86
C LYS A 115 12.72 4.13 -11.22
N ILE A 116 12.40 4.62 -10.04
CA ILE A 116 11.22 4.17 -9.31
C ILE A 116 9.96 4.51 -10.08
N ARG A 117 9.88 5.73 -10.59
CA ARG A 117 8.74 6.17 -11.37
C ARG A 117 8.62 5.40 -12.68
N GLN A 118 9.74 5.20 -13.36
CA GLN A 118 9.74 4.45 -14.62
C GLN A 118 9.37 3.00 -14.41
N GLY A 119 9.67 2.45 -13.22
CA GLY A 119 9.30 1.08 -12.89
C GLY A 119 7.81 0.89 -12.65
N GLY A 120 7.05 1.98 -12.56
CA GLY A 120 5.61 1.90 -12.43
C GLY A 120 5.07 2.23 -11.04
N CYS A 121 5.92 2.67 -10.11
CA CYS A 121 5.46 3.07 -8.79
C CYS A 121 4.77 4.43 -8.89
N GLU A 122 3.67 4.58 -8.18
CA GLU A 122 2.91 5.83 -8.18
C GLU A 122 3.57 6.90 -7.30
N ALA A 123 4.30 6.47 -6.28
CA ALA A 123 4.97 7.38 -5.38
C ALA A 123 6.09 6.66 -4.66
N TYR A 124 6.85 7.37 -3.87
CA TYR A 124 7.86 6.73 -3.03
C TYR A 124 7.96 7.44 -1.68
N LEU A 125 8.43 6.69 -0.70
CA LEU A 125 8.72 7.21 0.64
C LEU A 125 10.16 6.83 0.96
N SER A 126 10.93 7.78 1.48
CA SER A 126 12.31 7.50 1.82
C SER A 126 12.44 7.14 3.30
N LYS A 127 13.36 6.24 3.60
CA LYS A 127 13.69 5.87 4.97
C LYS A 127 14.71 6.86 5.51
N PRO A 128 14.67 7.21 6.78
CA PRO A 128 13.69 6.77 7.79
C PRO A 128 12.32 7.40 7.53
N ILE A 129 11.29 6.62 7.80
CA ILE A 129 9.93 7.00 7.44
C ILE A 129 9.40 8.10 8.36
N SER A 130 8.84 9.15 7.74
CA SER A 130 8.06 10.14 8.48
C SER A 130 6.65 9.57 8.65
N VAL A 131 6.20 9.46 9.89
CA VAL A 131 4.88 8.91 10.18
C VAL A 131 3.79 9.71 9.48
N VAL A 132 3.89 11.05 9.53
CA VAL A 132 2.90 11.90 8.89
C VAL A 132 2.84 11.68 7.39
N LYS A 133 3.99 11.68 6.74
CA LYS A 133 4.05 11.45 5.29
C LYS A 133 3.57 10.07 4.91
N PHE A 134 3.91 9.08 5.72
CA PHE A 134 3.49 7.70 5.49
C PHE A 134 1.96 7.61 5.48
N LEU A 135 1.33 8.12 6.51
CA LEU A 135 -0.11 8.04 6.63
C LEU A 135 -0.83 8.87 5.57
N GLU A 136 -0.30 10.04 5.25
CA GLU A 136 -0.88 10.85 4.18
C GLU A 136 -0.81 10.14 2.84
N THR A 137 0.33 9.55 2.55
CA THR A 137 0.52 8.86 1.29
C THR A 137 -0.41 7.66 1.17
N VAL A 138 -0.49 6.87 2.24
CA VAL A 138 -1.40 5.72 2.25
C VAL A 138 -2.83 6.18 2.00
N ARG A 139 -3.27 7.20 2.72
CA ARG A 139 -4.64 7.69 2.58
C ARG A 139 -4.92 8.17 1.16
N ASN A 140 -3.96 8.87 0.55
CA ASN A 140 -4.14 9.42 -0.78
C ASN A 140 -4.31 8.33 -1.83
N TYR A 141 -3.60 7.25 -1.71
CA TYR A 141 -3.64 6.19 -2.72
C TYR A 141 -4.69 5.13 -2.43
N VAL A 142 -4.97 4.86 -1.17
CA VAL A 142 -5.98 3.87 -0.81
C VAL A 142 -7.38 4.37 -1.12
N SER A 143 -7.66 5.64 -0.87
CA SER A 143 -9.00 6.17 -1.07
C SER A 143 -9.40 6.25 -2.53
N GLU A 144 -8.43 6.14 -3.43
CA GLU A 144 -8.70 6.14 -4.85
C GLU A 144 -9.16 4.78 -5.37
N GLY A 145 -8.81 3.73 -4.66
CA GLY A 145 -9.06 2.37 -5.10
C GLY A 145 -10.45 1.83 -4.87
#